data_02ff8d835451b23e57f9a8623cc8b156
#
_entry.id   02ff8d835451b23e57f9a8623cc8b156
#
_cell.length_a   1.000
_cell.length_b   1.000
_cell.length_c   1.000
_cell.angle_alpha   90.00
_cell.angle_beta   90.00
_cell.angle_gamma   90.00
#
_symmetry.space_group_name_H-M   'P 1'
#
loop_
_entity.id
_entity.type
_entity.pdbx_description
1 polymer ?
#
loop_
_entity_poly.entity_id
_entity_poly.type
_entity_poly.pdbx_seq_one_letter_code
_entity_poly.pdbx_strand_id
1 'polypeptide(L)'
;NHPAVPMVGEGSGFIVSKDGIILTNAHVVDDAQKVTVKLTDRREFEAKVLGVDAKSDVAVLKIDAHDLPVVRLGDPRALQVGEWVVAIGSPFGFENSVTAGIVSAKGRTLPDDSFVPFIQTDVAVNPGNSGGPLFNLKGEVVGVNSQIYSRSGGYQGLSFAIPIDVAMNVGKQLQAGGHVTRGKLGVGIQDVDQALAESFGLDVPRGALVSSVEKGGPADKAGLKE
;
A
#
# COMPACT_ATOMS: atom_id res chain seq x y z
N ASN A 1 31.99 9.38 -22.66
CA ASN A 1 30.91 8.41 -22.54
C ASN A 1 31.29 7.41 -21.45
N HIS A 2 30.86 7.64 -20.22
CA HIS A 2 30.90 6.59 -19.21
C HIS A 2 29.75 5.65 -19.50
N PRO A 3 29.94 4.32 -19.51
CA PRO A 3 28.84 3.38 -19.60
C PRO A 3 27.94 3.59 -18.36
N ALA A 4 26.63 3.69 -18.60
CA ALA A 4 25.66 3.78 -17.52
C ALA A 4 25.82 2.51 -16.64
N VAL A 5 26.17 2.70 -15.38
CA VAL A 5 26.18 1.62 -14.40
C VAL A 5 24.71 1.23 -14.19
N PRO A 6 24.32 -0.05 -14.35
CA PRO A 6 22.97 -0.47 -14.09
C PRO A 6 22.63 -0.14 -12.62
N MET A 7 21.62 0.67 -12.39
CA MET A 7 21.07 0.87 -11.05
C MET A 7 20.28 -0.37 -10.68
N VAL A 8 20.65 -1.05 -9.62
CA VAL A 8 19.92 -2.15 -9.04
C VAL A 8 19.02 -1.58 -7.94
N GLY A 9 17.71 -1.58 -8.18
CA GLY A 9 16.73 -1.29 -7.14
C GLY A 9 16.49 -2.55 -6.30
N GLU A 10 16.27 -2.38 -5.01
CA GLU A 10 15.99 -3.47 -4.08
C GLU A 10 14.66 -3.21 -3.35
N GLY A 11 13.92 -4.28 -3.08
CA GLY A 11 12.67 -4.23 -2.34
C GLY A 11 12.27 -5.61 -1.84
N SER A 12 11.13 -5.66 -1.20
CA SER A 12 10.54 -6.88 -0.67
C SER A 12 9.22 -7.18 -1.35
N GLY A 13 8.75 -8.40 -1.17
CA GLY A 13 7.43 -8.85 -1.60
C GLY A 13 7.02 -10.08 -0.81
N PHE A 14 5.81 -10.56 -1.03
CA PHE A 14 5.33 -11.78 -0.41
C PHE A 14 4.39 -12.56 -1.33
N ILE A 15 4.39 -13.88 -1.16
CA ILE A 15 3.68 -14.82 -2.01
C ILE A 15 2.22 -14.93 -1.54
N VAL A 16 1.28 -14.67 -2.43
CA VAL A 16 -0.17 -14.72 -2.16
C VAL A 16 -0.89 -15.89 -2.84
N SER A 17 -0.19 -16.66 -3.69
CA SER A 17 -0.72 -17.88 -4.27
C SER A 17 0.34 -18.94 -4.45
N LYS A 18 -0.05 -20.22 -4.38
CA LYS A 18 0.86 -21.37 -4.49
C LYS A 18 1.56 -21.49 -5.84
N ASP A 19 0.98 -20.88 -6.86
CA ASP A 19 1.49 -20.86 -8.24
C ASP A 19 2.38 -19.66 -8.54
N GLY A 20 2.76 -18.85 -7.53
CA GLY A 20 3.80 -17.83 -7.66
C GLY A 20 3.32 -16.42 -7.96
N ILE A 21 2.11 -16.06 -7.55
CA ILE A 21 1.69 -14.65 -7.51
C ILE A 21 2.28 -13.99 -6.27
N ILE A 22 2.90 -12.82 -6.49
CA ILE A 22 3.59 -12.04 -5.47
C ILE A 22 3.05 -10.62 -5.50
N LEU A 23 2.81 -10.04 -4.32
CA LEU A 23 2.55 -8.63 -4.13
C LEU A 23 3.83 -7.92 -3.71
N THR A 24 4.00 -6.71 -4.25
CA THR A 24 5.05 -5.74 -3.88
C THR A 24 4.55 -4.33 -4.14
N ASN A 25 5.38 -3.31 -3.93
CA ASN A 25 5.05 -1.94 -4.30
C ASN A 25 5.34 -1.64 -5.77
N ALA A 26 4.58 -0.67 -6.31
CA ALA A 26 4.79 -0.16 -7.67
C ALA A 26 6.18 0.44 -7.82
N HIS A 27 6.61 1.30 -6.88
CA HIS A 27 7.91 1.96 -6.93
C HIS A 27 9.12 1.00 -6.82
N VAL A 28 8.91 -0.23 -6.33
CA VAL A 28 9.98 -1.26 -6.28
C VAL A 28 10.31 -1.80 -7.68
N VAL A 29 9.33 -1.82 -8.57
CA VAL A 29 9.48 -2.38 -9.93
C VAL A 29 9.40 -1.32 -11.02
N ASP A 30 9.28 -0.04 -10.64
CA ASP A 30 9.23 1.08 -11.57
C ASP A 30 10.52 1.16 -12.38
N ASP A 31 10.39 1.39 -13.69
CA ASP A 31 11.49 1.45 -14.67
C ASP A 31 12.42 0.21 -14.69
N ALA A 32 12.07 -0.89 -14.02
CA ALA A 32 12.87 -2.11 -14.01
C ALA A 32 12.79 -2.83 -15.36
N GLN A 33 13.92 -2.96 -16.05
CA GLN A 33 14.02 -3.77 -17.26
C GLN A 33 13.89 -5.27 -16.98
N LYS A 34 14.29 -5.69 -15.78
CA LYS A 34 14.24 -7.06 -15.33
C LYS A 34 13.99 -7.10 -13.82
N VAL A 35 13.06 -7.94 -13.40
CA VAL A 35 12.77 -8.19 -11.99
C VAL A 35 13.19 -9.62 -11.64
N THR A 36 14.06 -9.76 -10.64
CA THR A 36 14.48 -11.07 -10.09
C THR A 36 13.92 -11.21 -8.69
N VAL A 37 13.22 -12.29 -8.43
CA VAL A 37 12.71 -12.66 -7.11
C VAL A 37 13.63 -13.73 -6.51
N LYS A 38 14.17 -13.41 -5.32
CA LYS A 38 14.94 -14.35 -4.53
C LYS A 38 14.12 -14.82 -3.34
N LEU A 39 13.89 -16.12 -3.21
CA LEU A 39 13.17 -16.70 -2.10
C LEU A 39 14.09 -16.92 -0.89
N THR A 40 13.49 -17.14 0.29
CA THR A 40 14.22 -17.40 1.53
C THR A 40 15.07 -18.66 1.50
N ASP A 41 14.71 -19.64 0.64
CA ASP A 41 15.49 -20.85 0.37
C ASP A 41 16.58 -20.65 -0.68
N ARG A 42 16.85 -19.39 -1.08
CA ARG A 42 17.86 -18.94 -2.05
C ARG A 42 17.56 -19.28 -3.51
N ARG A 43 16.42 -19.87 -3.82
CA ARG A 43 15.99 -20.00 -5.22
C ARG A 43 15.73 -18.63 -5.82
N GLU A 44 16.18 -18.45 -7.06
CA GLU A 44 15.99 -17.21 -7.80
C GLU A 44 15.13 -17.46 -9.03
N PHE A 45 14.21 -16.56 -9.30
CA PHE A 45 13.29 -16.62 -10.43
C PHE A 45 13.25 -15.28 -11.14
N GLU A 46 13.24 -15.30 -12.46
CA GLU A 46 12.84 -14.14 -13.24
C GLU A 46 11.32 -13.96 -13.11
N ALA A 47 10.89 -12.78 -12.68
CA ALA A 47 9.49 -12.48 -12.48
C ALA A 47 8.92 -11.70 -13.66
N LYS A 48 7.71 -12.07 -14.06
CA LYS A 48 6.90 -11.29 -14.98
C LYS A 48 6.08 -10.28 -14.17
N VAL A 49 6.16 -9.00 -14.51
CA VAL A 49 5.27 -7.96 -13.98
C VAL A 49 3.91 -8.11 -14.67
N LEU A 50 2.88 -8.49 -13.92
CA LEU A 50 1.51 -8.64 -14.45
C LEU A 50 0.80 -7.30 -14.55
N GLY A 51 1.12 -6.38 -13.67
CA GLY A 51 0.59 -5.03 -13.69
C GLY A 51 1.12 -4.20 -12.53
N VAL A 52 1.03 -2.88 -12.71
CA VAL A 52 1.48 -1.87 -11.76
C VAL A 52 0.41 -0.80 -11.62
N ASP A 53 0.13 -0.38 -10.41
CA ASP A 53 -0.75 0.74 -10.11
C ASP A 53 -0.03 1.75 -9.23
N ALA A 54 0.51 2.79 -9.85
CA ALA A 54 1.24 3.84 -9.15
C ALA A 54 0.38 4.61 -8.13
N LYS A 55 -0.94 4.72 -8.37
CA LYS A 55 -1.86 5.46 -7.49
C LYS A 55 -2.10 4.78 -6.13
N SER A 56 -1.99 3.48 -6.06
CA SER A 56 -2.07 2.74 -4.80
C SER A 56 -0.72 2.16 -4.38
N ASP A 57 0.33 2.41 -5.16
CA ASP A 57 1.68 1.88 -4.95
C ASP A 57 1.70 0.34 -4.83
N VAL A 58 0.92 -0.36 -5.66
CA VAL A 58 0.83 -1.82 -5.68
C VAL A 58 1.28 -2.36 -7.03
N ALA A 59 2.09 -3.40 -7.01
CA ALA A 59 2.45 -4.19 -8.18
C ALA A 59 2.22 -5.69 -7.93
N VAL A 60 1.94 -6.40 -9.01
CA VAL A 60 1.76 -7.86 -9.02
C VAL A 60 2.81 -8.49 -9.92
N LEU A 61 3.52 -9.45 -9.34
CA LEU A 61 4.51 -10.25 -10.05
C LEU A 61 4.06 -11.70 -10.16
N LYS A 62 4.57 -12.40 -11.17
CA LYS A 62 4.41 -13.83 -11.38
C LYS A 62 5.77 -14.46 -11.57
N ILE A 63 6.07 -15.49 -10.78
CA ILE A 63 7.22 -16.38 -10.96
C ILE A 63 6.75 -17.75 -11.44
N ASP A 64 7.59 -18.46 -12.18
CA ASP A 64 7.33 -19.84 -12.61
C ASP A 64 7.77 -20.82 -11.52
N ALA A 65 6.90 -20.98 -10.54
CA ALA A 65 7.11 -21.89 -9.41
C ALA A 65 5.77 -22.40 -8.89
N HIS A 66 5.79 -23.58 -8.26
CA HIS A 66 4.60 -24.29 -7.76
C HIS A 66 4.79 -24.69 -6.31
N ASP A 67 3.69 -25.00 -5.63
CA ASP A 67 3.66 -25.49 -4.25
C ASP A 67 4.37 -24.56 -3.25
N LEU A 68 4.34 -23.26 -3.54
CA LEU A 68 4.97 -22.25 -2.70
C LEU A 68 4.19 -22.06 -1.39
N PRO A 69 4.88 -21.73 -0.28
CA PRO A 69 4.23 -21.27 0.94
C PRO A 69 3.55 -19.94 0.69
N VAL A 70 2.31 -19.80 1.17
CA VAL A 70 1.48 -18.62 0.97
C VAL A 70 1.22 -17.97 2.32
N VAL A 71 1.26 -16.64 2.38
CA VAL A 71 0.89 -15.89 3.57
C VAL A 71 -0.59 -16.07 3.91
N ARG A 72 -0.94 -15.99 5.20
CA ARG A 72 -2.34 -15.83 5.61
C ARG A 72 -2.70 -14.37 5.59
N LEU A 73 -3.87 -14.04 5.04
CA LEU A 73 -4.39 -12.67 4.99
C LEU A 73 -5.26 -12.41 6.22
N GLY A 74 -5.04 -11.28 6.88
CA GLY A 74 -5.87 -10.78 7.98
C GLY A 74 -6.87 -9.73 7.51
N ASP A 75 -7.69 -9.25 8.46
CA ASP A 75 -8.62 -8.14 8.24
C ASP A 75 -8.04 -6.84 8.84
N PRO A 76 -7.59 -5.88 8.01
CA PRO A 76 -7.03 -4.62 8.51
C PRO A 76 -8.09 -3.75 9.21
N ARG A 77 -9.39 -3.99 8.97
CA ARG A 77 -10.47 -3.26 9.64
C ARG A 77 -10.58 -3.65 11.11
N ALA A 78 -10.22 -4.90 11.45
CA ALA A 78 -10.23 -5.41 12.82
C ALA A 78 -9.06 -4.89 13.67
N LEU A 79 -7.98 -4.38 13.04
CA LEU A 79 -6.85 -3.79 13.79
C LEU A 79 -7.30 -2.62 14.66
N GLN A 80 -6.73 -2.54 15.86
CA GLN A 80 -6.92 -1.41 16.77
C GLN A 80 -5.62 -0.59 16.88
N VAL A 81 -5.76 0.71 17.10
CA VAL A 81 -4.62 1.57 17.47
C VAL A 81 -4.02 1.06 18.78
N GLY A 82 -2.69 0.94 18.82
CA GLY A 82 -1.95 0.36 19.93
C GLY A 82 -1.66 -1.15 19.78
N GLU A 83 -2.27 -1.86 18.83
CA GLU A 83 -1.92 -3.26 18.57
C GLU A 83 -0.53 -3.41 17.99
N TRP A 84 0.18 -4.45 18.44
CA TRP A 84 1.50 -4.80 17.93
C TRP A 84 1.42 -5.35 16.50
N VAL A 85 2.35 -4.88 15.69
CA VAL A 85 2.54 -5.32 14.31
C VAL A 85 4.04 -5.54 14.03
N VAL A 86 4.31 -6.39 13.04
CA VAL A 86 5.66 -6.81 12.67
C VAL A 86 5.83 -6.65 11.17
N ALA A 87 6.86 -5.92 10.76
CA ALA A 87 7.28 -5.84 9.37
C ALA A 87 8.43 -6.81 9.09
N ILE A 88 8.37 -7.48 7.95
CA ILE A 88 9.44 -8.34 7.46
C ILE A 88 9.85 -7.83 6.08
N GLY A 89 11.17 -7.76 5.86
CA GLY A 89 11.70 -7.31 4.58
C GLY A 89 13.20 -7.58 4.46
N SER A 90 13.79 -7.07 3.40
CA SER A 90 15.21 -7.22 3.09
C SER A 90 15.86 -5.83 2.95
N PRO A 91 16.00 -5.06 4.04
CA PRO A 91 16.60 -3.74 3.97
C PRO A 91 18.06 -3.83 3.57
N PHE A 92 18.48 -2.96 2.65
CA PHE A 92 19.86 -2.91 2.15
C PHE A 92 20.37 -4.25 1.60
N GLY A 93 19.50 -5.10 1.07
CA GLY A 93 19.86 -6.44 0.58
C GLY A 93 20.23 -7.44 1.68
N PHE A 94 20.07 -7.09 2.97
CA PHE A 94 20.24 -8.04 4.08
C PHE A 94 19.10 -9.05 4.11
N GLU A 95 19.46 -10.32 4.31
CA GLU A 95 18.45 -11.38 4.38
C GLU A 95 17.51 -11.18 5.59
N ASN A 96 16.20 -11.15 5.31
CA ASN A 96 15.10 -11.27 6.27
C ASN A 96 15.25 -10.47 7.58
N SER A 97 15.19 -9.16 7.47
CA SER A 97 15.12 -8.30 8.66
C SER A 97 13.69 -8.21 9.17
N VAL A 98 13.56 -8.25 10.48
CA VAL A 98 12.28 -8.15 11.20
C VAL A 98 12.31 -6.91 12.08
N THR A 99 11.30 -6.07 11.95
CA THR A 99 11.07 -4.92 12.85
C THR A 99 9.67 -4.99 13.43
N ALA A 100 9.49 -4.46 14.64
CA ALA A 100 8.21 -4.47 15.33
C ALA A 100 7.87 -3.09 15.88
N GLY A 101 6.59 -2.84 16.02
CA GLY A 101 6.03 -1.62 16.58
C GLY A 101 4.52 -1.75 16.77
N ILE A 102 3.83 -0.64 16.83
CA ILE A 102 2.38 -0.60 17.02
C ILE A 102 1.67 0.12 15.88
N VAL A 103 0.39 -0.15 15.74
CA VAL A 103 -0.52 0.67 14.93
C VAL A 103 -0.68 2.02 15.61
N SER A 104 -0.20 3.09 14.99
CA SER A 104 -0.29 4.46 15.52
C SER A 104 -1.58 5.15 15.10
N ALA A 105 -2.09 4.87 13.90
CA ALA A 105 -3.37 5.39 13.39
C ALA A 105 -3.85 4.53 12.21
N LYS A 106 -5.10 4.73 11.80
CA LYS A 106 -5.72 4.07 10.63
C LYS A 106 -6.41 5.10 9.75
N GLY A 107 -6.51 4.80 8.45
CA GLY A 107 -7.20 5.66 7.50
C GLY A 107 -6.48 6.98 7.21
N ARG A 108 -5.15 6.99 7.31
CA ARG A 108 -4.36 8.19 7.00
C ARG A 108 -4.28 8.43 5.50
N THR A 109 -4.65 9.62 5.08
CA THR A 109 -4.42 10.11 3.71
C THR A 109 -3.18 10.98 3.72
N LEU A 110 -2.27 10.72 2.78
CA LEU A 110 -1.05 11.52 2.61
C LEU A 110 -1.29 12.59 1.54
N PRO A 111 -0.59 13.75 1.60
CA PRO A 111 -0.86 14.88 0.69
C PRO A 111 -0.78 14.53 -0.79
N ASP A 112 0.16 13.66 -1.16
CA ASP A 112 0.40 13.26 -2.54
C ASP A 112 -0.27 11.92 -2.90
N ASP A 113 -1.03 11.30 -1.96
CA ASP A 113 -1.52 9.94 -2.11
C ASP A 113 -2.92 9.77 -1.48
N SER A 114 -3.93 10.26 -2.18
CA SER A 114 -5.32 10.28 -1.71
C SER A 114 -6.11 8.99 -1.96
N PHE A 115 -5.50 7.99 -2.61
CA PHE A 115 -6.19 6.75 -3.01
C PHE A 115 -6.09 5.62 -1.99
N VAL A 116 -5.21 5.75 -1.00
CA VAL A 116 -4.93 4.72 0.01
C VAL A 116 -5.23 5.23 1.41
N PRO A 117 -6.11 4.55 2.18
CA PRO A 117 -6.34 4.84 3.58
C PRO A 117 -5.27 4.14 4.44
N PHE A 118 -4.04 4.66 4.46
CA PHE A 118 -2.89 4.02 5.08
C PHE A 118 -3.08 3.62 6.54
N ILE A 119 -2.46 2.51 6.91
CA ILE A 119 -2.16 2.14 8.30
C ILE A 119 -0.86 2.85 8.66
N GLN A 120 -0.91 3.73 9.67
CA GLN A 120 0.27 4.36 10.22
C GLN A 120 0.82 3.52 11.36
N THR A 121 2.14 3.29 11.37
CA THR A 121 2.83 2.54 12.43
C THR A 121 4.12 3.25 12.85
N ASP A 122 4.69 2.86 13.96
CA ASP A 122 6.06 3.22 14.37
C ASP A 122 7.07 2.08 14.11
N VAL A 123 6.69 1.12 13.30
CA VAL A 123 7.61 0.07 12.84
C VAL A 123 8.73 0.69 12.02
N ALA A 124 9.98 0.36 12.33
CA ALA A 124 11.11 0.86 11.57
C ALA A 124 11.11 0.27 10.15
N VAL A 125 10.83 1.12 9.17
CA VAL A 125 10.89 0.81 7.74
C VAL A 125 12.02 1.60 7.12
N ASN A 126 12.91 0.90 6.40
CA ASN A 126 14.05 1.46 5.69
C ASN A 126 14.02 0.98 4.22
N PRO A 127 14.79 1.61 3.32
CA PRO A 127 14.92 1.13 1.93
C PRO A 127 15.18 -0.37 1.88
N GLY A 128 14.40 -1.10 1.06
CA GLY A 128 14.41 -2.57 0.97
C GLY A 128 13.24 -3.25 1.71
N ASN A 129 12.62 -2.63 2.72
CA ASN A 129 11.41 -3.16 3.36
C ASN A 129 10.12 -2.88 2.57
N SER A 130 10.16 -1.90 1.65
CA SER A 130 9.02 -1.56 0.79
C SER A 130 8.56 -2.77 -0.01
N GLY A 131 7.26 -2.99 -0.06
CA GLY A 131 6.61 -4.15 -0.69
C GLY A 131 6.53 -5.38 0.22
N GLY A 132 7.25 -5.39 1.34
CA GLY A 132 7.18 -6.48 2.33
C GLY A 132 5.89 -6.47 3.15
N PRO A 133 5.56 -7.61 3.78
CA PRO A 133 4.34 -7.76 4.56
C PRO A 133 4.43 -7.07 5.92
N LEU A 134 3.31 -6.49 6.35
CA LEU A 134 3.05 -6.09 7.73
C LEU A 134 2.13 -7.13 8.35
N PHE A 135 2.59 -7.79 9.41
CA PHE A 135 1.84 -8.85 10.12
C PHE A 135 1.21 -8.34 11.41
N ASN A 136 0.06 -8.90 11.76
CA ASN A 136 -0.45 -8.87 13.13
C ASN A 136 0.18 -9.99 13.98
N LEU A 137 -0.10 -10.03 15.29
CA LEU A 137 0.45 -11.07 16.18
C LEU A 137 -0.14 -12.47 15.97
N LYS A 138 -1.16 -12.62 15.10
CA LYS A 138 -1.68 -13.93 14.66
C LYS A 138 -0.91 -14.50 13.47
N GLY A 139 0.12 -13.77 12.98
CA GLY A 139 0.88 -14.13 11.78
C GLY A 139 0.05 -13.98 10.51
N GLU A 140 -0.87 -13.03 10.46
CA GLU A 140 -1.67 -12.69 9.30
C GLU A 140 -1.19 -11.36 8.73
N VAL A 141 -1.07 -11.28 7.40
CA VAL A 141 -0.71 -10.04 6.72
C VAL A 141 -1.90 -9.08 6.75
N VAL A 142 -1.69 -7.91 7.31
CA VAL A 142 -2.70 -6.83 7.43
C VAL A 142 -2.38 -5.63 6.56
N GLY A 143 -1.15 -5.54 6.03
CA GLY A 143 -0.75 -4.47 5.14
C GLY A 143 0.51 -4.79 4.34
N VAL A 144 0.81 -3.91 3.39
CA VAL A 144 2.03 -3.90 2.58
C VAL A 144 2.82 -2.67 2.99
N ASN A 145 4.05 -2.85 3.50
CA ASN A 145 4.91 -1.73 3.85
C ASN A 145 5.20 -0.92 2.57
N SER A 146 4.99 0.40 2.60
CA SER A 146 5.14 1.24 1.42
C SER A 146 6.18 2.32 1.65
N GLN A 147 5.91 3.30 2.49
CA GLN A 147 6.73 4.48 2.61
C GLN A 147 6.86 4.97 4.06
N ILE A 148 7.83 5.86 4.26
CA ILE A 148 8.01 6.61 5.50
C ILE A 148 7.72 8.08 5.24
N TYR A 149 7.23 8.78 6.26
CA TYR A 149 7.27 10.24 6.24
C TYR A 149 8.59 10.71 6.83
N SER A 150 9.42 11.37 6.01
CA SER A 150 10.76 11.75 6.44
C SER A 150 11.19 13.07 5.79
N ARG A 151 11.82 13.93 6.59
CA ARG A 151 12.47 15.15 6.10
C ARG A 151 13.94 14.94 5.70
N SER A 152 14.55 13.87 6.18
CA SER A 152 15.96 13.55 5.98
C SER A 152 16.21 12.33 5.12
N GLY A 153 15.15 11.64 4.66
CA GLY A 153 15.21 10.39 3.92
C GLY A 153 15.34 9.12 4.77
N GLY A 154 15.56 9.25 6.09
CA GLY A 154 15.63 8.13 7.04
C GLY A 154 14.36 8.02 7.88
N TYR A 155 14.15 6.87 8.50
CA TYR A 155 13.03 6.59 9.41
C TYR A 155 13.02 7.57 10.59
N GLN A 156 11.85 8.17 10.87
CA GLN A 156 11.62 9.15 11.94
C GLN A 156 10.39 8.81 12.81
N GLY A 157 10.06 7.55 12.96
CA GLY A 157 8.92 7.11 13.76
C GLY A 157 7.57 7.12 13.03
N LEU A 158 7.56 7.39 11.73
CA LEU A 158 6.34 7.41 10.91
C LEU A 158 6.52 6.51 9.70
N SER A 159 5.82 5.40 9.70
CA SER A 159 5.75 4.45 8.59
C SER A 159 4.31 4.20 8.18
N PHE A 160 4.11 3.94 6.90
CA PHE A 160 2.81 3.76 6.30
C PHE A 160 2.75 2.44 5.54
N ALA A 161 1.67 1.70 5.77
CA ALA A 161 1.39 0.46 5.06
C ALA A 161 0.04 0.56 4.34
N ILE A 162 -0.01 0.01 3.14
CA ILE A 162 -1.24 -0.13 2.35
C ILE A 162 -2.06 -1.25 3.00
N PRO A 163 -3.33 -1.04 3.38
CA PRO A 163 -4.17 -2.10 3.90
C PRO A 163 -4.24 -3.30 2.95
N ILE A 164 -4.18 -4.51 3.48
CA ILE A 164 -4.10 -5.72 2.64
C ILE A 164 -5.35 -5.94 1.79
N ASP A 165 -6.52 -5.55 2.25
CA ASP A 165 -7.77 -5.63 1.48
C ASP A 165 -7.74 -4.70 0.25
N VAL A 166 -7.16 -3.49 0.39
CA VAL A 166 -6.91 -2.57 -0.73
C VAL A 166 -5.91 -3.19 -1.70
N ALA A 167 -4.76 -3.66 -1.22
CA ALA A 167 -3.72 -4.26 -2.05
C ALA A 167 -4.23 -5.50 -2.81
N MET A 168 -5.02 -6.36 -2.16
CA MET A 168 -5.61 -7.54 -2.79
C MET A 168 -6.67 -7.19 -3.85
N ASN A 169 -7.48 -6.16 -3.61
CA ASN A 169 -8.46 -5.69 -4.60
C ASN A 169 -7.75 -5.15 -5.86
N VAL A 170 -6.76 -4.28 -5.67
CA VAL A 170 -5.90 -3.78 -6.75
C VAL A 170 -5.22 -4.95 -7.46
N GLY A 171 -4.61 -5.85 -6.70
CA GLY A 171 -3.90 -7.01 -7.23
C GLY A 171 -4.77 -7.92 -8.11
N LYS A 172 -6.02 -8.15 -7.74
CA LYS A 172 -6.99 -8.91 -8.57
C LYS A 172 -7.26 -8.23 -9.91
N GLN A 173 -7.43 -6.90 -9.92
CA GLN A 173 -7.65 -6.15 -11.16
C GLN A 173 -6.40 -6.17 -12.06
N LEU A 174 -5.21 -6.02 -11.47
CA LEU A 174 -3.94 -6.09 -12.20
C LEU A 174 -3.73 -7.47 -12.84
N GLN A 175 -4.06 -8.55 -12.14
CA GLN A 175 -4.00 -9.90 -12.68
C GLN A 175 -4.99 -10.13 -13.84
N ALA A 176 -6.20 -9.57 -13.74
CA ALA A 176 -7.26 -9.78 -14.73
C ALA A 176 -7.08 -8.94 -16.01
N GLY A 177 -6.60 -7.71 -15.89
CA GLY A 177 -6.55 -6.76 -17.02
C GLY A 177 -5.30 -5.91 -17.11
N GLY A 178 -4.33 -6.07 -16.21
CA GLY A 178 -3.09 -5.29 -16.20
C GLY A 178 -3.24 -3.84 -15.72
N HIS A 179 -4.46 -3.40 -15.41
CA HIS A 179 -4.74 -2.03 -14.96
C HIS A 179 -5.88 -2.00 -13.93
N VAL A 180 -5.97 -0.89 -13.18
CA VAL A 180 -7.02 -0.66 -12.19
C VAL A 180 -8.02 0.35 -12.71
N THR A 181 -9.30 -0.02 -12.67
CA THR A 181 -10.40 0.87 -13.04
C THR A 181 -10.91 1.60 -11.77
N ARG A 182 -10.97 2.92 -11.85
CA ARG A 182 -11.49 3.77 -10.78
C ARG A 182 -12.67 4.60 -11.27
N GLY A 183 -13.71 4.67 -10.45
CA GLY A 183 -14.82 5.59 -10.66
C GLY A 183 -14.44 7.01 -10.22
N LYS A 184 -15.05 8.02 -10.86
CA LYS A 184 -14.99 9.43 -10.45
C LYS A 184 -16.39 9.87 -10.07
N LEU A 185 -16.57 10.45 -8.89
CA LEU A 185 -17.84 11.06 -8.48
C LEU A 185 -17.98 12.49 -9.04
N GLY A 186 -16.88 13.22 -9.11
CA GLY A 186 -16.87 14.62 -9.54
C GLY A 186 -17.39 15.55 -8.44
N VAL A 187 -16.88 15.40 -7.22
CA VAL A 187 -17.19 16.25 -6.07
C VAL A 187 -15.91 16.74 -5.39
N GLY A 188 -15.94 17.97 -4.87
CA GLY A 188 -15.00 18.44 -3.87
C GLY A 188 -15.57 18.13 -2.49
N ILE A 189 -14.76 17.60 -1.60
CA ILE A 189 -15.16 17.30 -0.22
C ILE A 189 -14.15 17.88 0.77
N GLN A 190 -14.64 18.21 1.96
CA GLN A 190 -13.80 18.51 3.12
C GLN A 190 -14.40 17.86 4.37
N ASP A 191 -13.55 17.54 5.32
CA ASP A 191 -13.99 16.98 6.60
C ASP A 191 -14.82 18.00 7.37
N VAL A 192 -15.86 17.52 8.07
CA VAL A 192 -16.66 18.36 8.97
C VAL A 192 -15.92 18.48 10.30
N ASP A 193 -15.33 19.64 10.51
CA ASP A 193 -14.73 20.04 11.78
C ASP A 193 -15.77 20.61 12.77
N GLN A 194 -15.34 21.02 13.97
CA GLN A 194 -16.23 21.57 14.99
C GLN A 194 -16.96 22.84 14.52
N ALA A 195 -16.29 23.75 13.83
CA ALA A 195 -16.87 25.00 13.37
C ALA A 195 -17.95 24.75 12.30
N LEU A 196 -17.72 23.83 11.38
CA LEU A 196 -18.70 23.41 10.39
C LEU A 196 -19.88 22.69 11.03
N ALA A 197 -19.63 21.78 11.98
CA ALA A 197 -20.70 21.08 12.69
C ALA A 197 -21.63 22.09 13.39
N GLU A 198 -21.09 23.07 14.09
CA GLU A 198 -21.86 24.14 14.74
C GLU A 198 -22.65 24.97 13.74
N SER A 199 -22.04 25.32 12.59
CA SER A 199 -22.73 26.14 11.57
C SER A 199 -23.89 25.40 10.91
N PHE A 200 -23.82 24.09 10.80
CA PHE A 200 -24.86 23.23 10.23
C PHE A 200 -25.78 22.60 11.28
N GLY A 201 -25.62 22.93 12.56
CA GLY A 201 -26.45 22.43 13.66
C GLY A 201 -26.30 20.91 13.88
N LEU A 202 -25.12 20.37 13.63
CA LEU A 202 -24.81 18.96 13.88
C LEU A 202 -24.35 18.75 15.32
N ASP A 203 -24.83 17.67 15.94
CA ASP A 203 -24.46 17.33 17.33
C ASP A 203 -22.98 16.94 17.51
N VAL A 204 -22.37 16.43 16.45
CA VAL A 204 -20.97 15.99 16.45
C VAL A 204 -20.26 16.39 15.16
N PRO A 205 -18.95 16.74 15.21
CA PRO A 205 -18.15 17.05 14.03
C PRO A 205 -17.77 15.74 13.29
N ARG A 206 -18.67 15.27 12.43
CA ARG A 206 -18.50 14.03 11.68
C ARG A 206 -19.17 14.11 10.32
N GLY A 207 -18.45 13.61 9.30
CA GLY A 207 -18.94 13.51 7.94
C GLY A 207 -18.04 14.23 6.95
N ALA A 208 -18.50 14.30 5.71
CA ALA A 208 -17.86 15.05 4.64
C ALA A 208 -18.84 16.09 4.10
N LEU A 209 -18.41 17.35 4.09
CA LEU A 209 -19.13 18.43 3.41
C LEU A 209 -18.81 18.37 1.92
N VAL A 210 -19.83 18.32 1.08
CA VAL A 210 -19.68 18.49 -0.37
C VAL A 210 -19.52 19.99 -0.64
N SER A 211 -18.31 20.42 -0.97
CA SER A 211 -17.96 21.84 -1.19
C SER A 211 -18.08 22.25 -2.66
N SER A 212 -18.14 21.29 -3.58
CA SER A 212 -18.39 21.54 -5.00
C SER A 212 -18.89 20.28 -5.71
N VAL A 213 -19.68 20.47 -6.77
CA VAL A 213 -20.14 19.39 -7.66
C VAL A 213 -19.76 19.73 -9.09
N GLU A 214 -19.03 18.83 -9.76
CA GLU A 214 -18.60 18.99 -11.15
C GLU A 214 -19.81 18.94 -12.09
N LYS A 215 -20.09 20.06 -12.76
CA LYS A 215 -21.22 20.17 -13.69
C LYS A 215 -21.13 19.13 -14.83
N GLY A 216 -22.21 18.38 -15.04
CA GLY A 216 -22.24 17.28 -16.01
C GLY A 216 -21.52 16.02 -15.57
N GLY A 217 -20.91 16.00 -14.36
CA GLY A 217 -20.28 14.84 -13.75
C GLY A 217 -21.27 13.80 -13.23
N PRO A 218 -20.77 12.65 -12.75
CA PRO A 218 -21.64 11.60 -12.22
C PRO A 218 -22.50 12.06 -11.03
N ALA A 219 -21.93 12.81 -10.10
CA ALA A 219 -22.64 13.33 -8.93
C ALA A 219 -23.76 14.32 -9.31
N ASP A 220 -23.48 15.25 -10.24
CA ASP A 220 -24.47 16.19 -10.76
C ASP A 220 -25.63 15.46 -11.46
N LYS A 221 -25.32 14.49 -12.32
CA LYS A 221 -26.33 13.63 -12.97
C LYS A 221 -27.16 12.81 -11.99
N ALA A 222 -26.58 12.43 -10.86
CA ALA A 222 -27.29 11.75 -9.77
C ALA A 222 -28.11 12.69 -8.87
N GLY A 223 -28.02 14.01 -9.11
CA GLY A 223 -28.77 15.04 -8.35
C GLY A 223 -28.11 15.43 -7.02
N LEU A 224 -26.83 15.12 -6.81
CA LEU A 224 -26.11 15.59 -5.65
C LEU A 224 -25.87 17.10 -5.79
N LYS A 225 -26.03 17.84 -4.69
CA LYS A 225 -25.85 19.30 -4.62
C LYS A 225 -24.80 19.63 -3.57
N GLU A 226 -24.25 20.84 -3.69
CA GLU A 226 -23.43 21.49 -2.66
C GLU A 226 -24.21 21.76 -1.40
#